data_c4eb03b17ae796433c381aaa9069487b
#
_entry.id   c4eb03b17ae796433c381aaa9069487b
#
_cell.length_a   1.000
_cell.length_b   1.000
_cell.length_c   1.000
_cell.angle_alpha   90.00
_cell.angle_beta   90.00
_cell.angle_gamma   90.00
#
_symmetry.space_group_name_H-M   'P 1'
#
loop_
_entity.id
_entity.type
_entity.pdbx_description
1 polymer ?
#
loop_
_entity_poly.entity_id
_entity_poly.type
_entity_poly.pdbx_seq_one_letter_code
_entity_poly.pdbx_strand_id
1 'polypeptide(L)'
;MSQALLTSPLGLPLGAPKPRVETHPDYAFSFGEEAAELMARARRPLDQWQIDAVTLMLAVREDGKWACFECCEWVCRQQGKGAILEARALTGFLLLGEELIMWSAHEYKTAMEAFRRVKGIIRALGTQVDVAGNLFDVDGILIKVNNTNGEEAFERLDTGARIKFIARSKGSGRGFSGDVNIIDEAFAYSPEQHSALLYTVSARPNPQFIYTSSPPLTGDTGDIMYALRQRGDPTAPRTAEDGPWERDPSLGYRDWGLAGDLDSLDDVDLDDMALAAASNPALGAQRANGSGLTHETVLRERRATLATPAGYARERLGIWPRRATGRSGVIPDEAWQRQRDPNYTDPASVVRPREVVFVVQVNATRSHTTIAAVGARPDGTLLASIVDHRPGTRWAPTRVADLRRRHNPLFVVAQDKGPTGTLLPELADLGVTAAVDRDKPRRGDLVVPWAADVAMAYGLFLDAVVDEGRLCHLDEGPLNVALGACGTRALAGGTAWDYTDPAAGPLLAVTLGTWAVLTLKPQARRSAYEDDNAELMVV
;
A
#
# COMPACT_ATOMS: atom_id res chain seq x y z
N MET A 1 -9.80 -13.89 25.53
CA MET A 1 -10.57 -13.60 26.77
C MET A 1 -11.26 -12.26 26.58
N SER A 2 -12.59 -12.20 26.74
CA SER A 2 -13.32 -10.92 26.68
C SER A 2 -12.91 -10.07 27.88
N GLN A 3 -12.31 -8.90 27.66
CA GLN A 3 -12.05 -7.94 28.71
C GLN A 3 -13.40 -7.43 29.24
N ALA A 4 -13.57 -7.40 30.55
CA ALA A 4 -14.74 -6.78 31.15
C ALA A 4 -14.71 -5.28 30.88
N LEU A 5 -15.65 -4.79 30.06
CA LEU A 5 -15.77 -3.37 29.74
C LEU A 5 -16.24 -2.61 30.98
N LEU A 6 -15.62 -1.48 31.24
CA LEU A 6 -16.10 -0.52 32.21
C LEU A 6 -17.42 0.09 31.71
N THR A 7 -18.32 0.42 32.62
CA THR A 7 -19.58 1.09 32.28
C THR A 7 -19.69 2.46 32.95
N SER A 8 -20.33 3.38 32.25
CA SER A 8 -20.69 4.69 32.78
C SER A 8 -21.78 4.55 33.86
N PRO A 9 -22.06 5.60 34.63
CA PRO A 9 -23.20 5.61 35.56
C PRO A 9 -24.56 5.31 34.94
N LEU A 10 -24.68 5.50 33.61
CA LEU A 10 -25.87 5.18 32.84
C LEU A 10 -25.86 3.75 32.24
N GLY A 11 -24.91 2.91 32.64
CA GLY A 11 -24.78 1.54 32.15
C GLY A 11 -24.24 1.40 30.70
N LEU A 12 -23.77 2.51 30.06
CA LEU A 12 -23.19 2.46 28.71
C LEU A 12 -21.72 2.03 28.80
N PRO A 13 -21.21 1.21 27.84
CA PRO A 13 -19.83 0.76 27.85
C PRO A 13 -18.87 1.94 27.63
N LEU A 14 -17.80 2.00 28.43
CA LEU A 14 -16.71 2.95 28.26
C LEU A 14 -15.60 2.33 27.40
N GLY A 15 -14.75 3.16 26.82
CA GLY A 15 -13.60 2.72 26.05
C GLY A 15 -12.74 1.73 26.83
N ALA A 16 -12.29 0.68 26.14
CA ALA A 16 -11.45 -0.35 26.75
C ALA A 16 -10.17 0.26 27.33
N PRO A 17 -9.72 -0.20 28.53
CA PRO A 17 -8.52 0.34 29.15
C PRO A 17 -7.22 -0.16 28.51
N LYS A 18 -7.27 -1.28 27.75
CA LYS A 18 -6.11 -1.89 27.10
C LYS A 18 -6.41 -2.25 25.64
N PRO A 19 -5.40 -2.22 24.78
CA PRO A 19 -5.56 -2.63 23.38
C PRO A 19 -5.88 -4.13 23.27
N ARG A 20 -6.40 -4.54 22.13
CA ARG A 20 -6.61 -5.96 21.79
C ARG A 20 -5.31 -6.73 21.77
N VAL A 21 -4.27 -6.11 21.21
CA VAL A 21 -2.91 -6.67 21.15
C VAL A 21 -1.94 -5.67 21.74
N GLU A 22 -1.10 -6.14 22.65
CA GLU A 22 0.03 -5.42 23.20
C GLU A 22 1.21 -6.38 23.34
N THR A 23 2.28 -6.11 22.57
CA THR A 23 3.53 -6.87 22.63
C THR A 23 4.71 -5.90 22.65
N HIS A 24 5.66 -6.17 23.51
CA HIS A 24 6.87 -5.34 23.64
C HIS A 24 8.00 -6.13 24.32
N PRO A 25 9.26 -5.74 24.14
CA PRO A 25 10.36 -6.26 24.94
C PRO A 25 10.24 -5.85 26.41
N ASP A 26 10.97 -6.56 27.26
CA ASP A 26 11.09 -6.18 28.67
C ASP A 26 11.93 -4.90 28.79
N TYR A 27 11.65 -4.06 29.78
CA TYR A 27 12.37 -2.81 30.03
C TYR A 27 12.62 -2.59 31.52
N ALA A 28 13.66 -1.82 31.86
CA ALA A 28 14.06 -1.57 33.23
C ALA A 28 13.23 -0.44 33.89
N PHE A 29 13.00 0.66 33.13
CA PHE A 29 12.20 1.80 33.59
C PHE A 29 11.67 2.59 32.39
N SER A 30 10.89 3.63 32.63
CA SER A 30 10.34 4.50 31.58
C SER A 30 10.24 5.94 32.08
N PHE A 31 10.34 6.90 31.15
CA PHE A 31 10.04 8.32 31.38
C PHE A 31 8.57 8.68 31.07
N GLY A 32 7.66 7.71 31.14
CA GLY A 32 6.24 7.92 30.85
C GLY A 32 5.53 8.81 31.87
N GLU A 33 5.93 8.74 33.16
CA GLU A 33 5.38 9.57 34.24
C GLU A 33 5.80 11.04 34.03
N GLU A 34 7.06 11.30 33.70
CA GLU A 34 7.57 12.64 33.40
C GLU A 34 6.88 13.25 32.18
N ALA A 35 6.61 12.43 31.17
CA ALA A 35 5.85 12.87 30.00
C ALA A 35 4.40 13.24 30.37
N ALA A 36 3.73 12.45 31.20
CA ALA A 36 2.38 12.72 31.66
C ALA A 36 2.33 13.99 32.51
N GLU A 37 3.32 14.19 33.39
CA GLU A 37 3.44 15.39 34.22
C GLU A 37 3.68 16.64 33.36
N LEU A 38 4.57 16.57 32.37
CA LEU A 38 4.82 17.65 31.43
C LEU A 38 3.54 18.08 30.71
N MET A 39 2.74 17.12 30.24
CA MET A 39 1.48 17.41 29.55
C MET A 39 0.41 17.95 30.51
N ALA A 40 0.36 17.48 31.75
CA ALA A 40 -0.52 18.01 32.78
C ALA A 40 -0.18 19.48 33.11
N ARG A 41 1.11 19.81 33.25
CA ARG A 41 1.58 21.22 33.44
C ARG A 41 1.14 22.11 32.28
N ALA A 42 1.15 21.58 31.04
CA ALA A 42 0.63 22.27 29.87
C ALA A 42 -0.90 22.38 29.82
N ARG A 43 -1.62 21.95 30.88
CA ARG A 43 -3.09 21.85 30.95
C ARG A 43 -3.70 20.97 29.87
N ARG A 44 -2.95 19.94 29.46
CA ARG A 44 -3.36 18.90 28.49
C ARG A 44 -3.10 17.50 29.06
N PRO A 45 -3.74 17.14 30.19
CA PRO A 45 -3.51 15.83 30.80
C PRO A 45 -3.84 14.72 29.81
N LEU A 46 -3.04 13.67 29.83
CA LEU A 46 -3.25 12.48 29.02
C LEU A 46 -4.29 11.57 29.68
N ASP A 47 -5.08 10.87 28.85
CA ASP A 47 -5.90 9.74 29.30
C ASP A 47 -4.98 8.54 29.65
N GLN A 48 -5.42 7.63 30.53
CA GLN A 48 -4.58 6.51 30.98
C GLN A 48 -4.00 5.68 29.83
N TRP A 49 -4.80 5.36 28.83
CA TRP A 49 -4.33 4.61 27.66
C TRP A 49 -3.23 5.33 26.85
N GLN A 50 -3.24 6.67 26.89
CA GLN A 50 -2.21 7.52 26.28
C GLN A 50 -0.93 7.51 27.12
N ILE A 51 -1.07 7.53 28.45
CA ILE A 51 0.07 7.38 29.39
C ILE A 51 0.73 6.03 29.15
N ASP A 52 -0.05 4.94 29.06
CA ASP A 52 0.48 3.61 28.79
C ASP A 52 1.24 3.55 27.45
N ALA A 53 0.72 4.22 26.40
CA ALA A 53 1.39 4.31 25.10
C ALA A 53 2.73 5.06 25.20
N VAL A 54 2.73 6.23 25.86
CA VAL A 54 3.95 7.05 26.02
C VAL A 54 4.95 6.32 26.92
N THR A 55 4.48 5.61 27.95
CA THR A 55 5.33 4.78 28.83
C THR A 55 6.10 3.74 28.01
N LEU A 56 5.45 3.07 27.06
CA LEU A 56 6.11 2.13 26.18
C LEU A 56 7.12 2.82 25.22
N MET A 57 6.74 3.96 24.66
CA MET A 57 7.61 4.73 23.75
C MET A 57 8.86 5.29 24.44
N LEU A 58 8.78 5.52 25.75
CA LEU A 58 9.87 6.04 26.59
C LEU A 58 10.49 4.97 27.49
N ALA A 59 10.22 3.71 27.23
CA ALA A 59 10.78 2.57 27.95
C ALA A 59 12.27 2.38 27.64
N VAL A 60 13.07 2.17 28.68
CA VAL A 60 14.53 2.11 28.63
C VAL A 60 15.02 0.78 29.21
N ARG A 61 16.00 0.17 28.55
CA ARG A 61 16.71 -1.04 29.02
C ARG A 61 17.75 -0.70 30.07
N GLU A 62 18.30 -1.72 30.70
CA GLU A 62 19.39 -1.56 31.70
C GLU A 62 20.63 -0.86 31.14
N ASP A 63 20.90 -0.98 29.83
CA ASP A 63 22.03 -0.32 29.15
C ASP A 63 21.79 1.15 28.78
N GLY A 64 20.64 1.71 29.16
CA GLY A 64 20.26 3.11 28.91
C GLY A 64 19.73 3.37 27.51
N LYS A 65 19.54 2.34 26.68
CA LYS A 65 18.95 2.49 25.34
C LYS A 65 17.45 2.27 25.36
N TRP A 66 16.76 2.79 24.36
CA TRP A 66 15.33 2.52 24.18
C TRP A 66 15.06 1.01 24.14
N ALA A 67 14.06 0.56 24.88
CA ALA A 67 13.61 -0.82 24.83
C ALA A 67 13.07 -1.17 23.43
N CYS A 68 12.39 -0.22 22.81
CA CYS A 68 11.83 -0.38 21.46
C CYS A 68 12.54 0.56 20.48
N PHE A 69 13.16 -0.01 19.46
CA PHE A 69 13.64 0.75 18.29
C PHE A 69 12.47 1.26 17.46
N GLU A 70 11.39 0.46 17.38
CA GLU A 70 10.16 0.79 16.70
C GLU A 70 8.98 0.70 17.67
N CYS A 71 8.09 1.70 17.68
CA CYS A 71 6.86 1.70 18.45
C CYS A 71 5.67 1.95 17.55
N CYS A 72 4.65 1.09 17.63
CA CYS A 72 3.41 1.18 16.87
C CYS A 72 2.22 1.43 17.77
N GLU A 73 1.38 2.41 17.42
CA GLU A 73 0.09 2.68 18.07
C GLU A 73 -1.01 2.72 17.00
N TRP A 74 -1.70 1.59 16.82
CA TRP A 74 -2.80 1.46 15.87
C TRP A 74 -4.13 1.62 16.58
N VAL A 75 -4.77 2.75 16.39
CA VAL A 75 -6.05 3.07 17.02
C VAL A 75 -6.94 3.85 16.08
N CYS A 76 -8.25 3.71 16.23
CA CYS A 76 -9.26 4.37 15.42
C CYS A 76 -9.08 5.88 15.32
N ARG A 77 -9.76 6.51 14.37
CA ARG A 77 -9.71 7.97 14.22
C ARG A 77 -10.30 8.69 15.43
N GLN A 78 -9.82 9.92 15.71
CA GLN A 78 -10.31 10.83 16.73
C GLN A 78 -10.17 10.33 18.17
N GLN A 79 -9.23 9.41 18.44
CA GLN A 79 -8.92 8.96 19.80
C GLN A 79 -7.95 9.89 20.54
N GLY A 80 -7.19 10.71 19.83
CA GLY A 80 -6.20 11.60 20.42
C GLY A 80 -4.75 11.11 20.28
N LYS A 81 -4.43 10.37 19.19
CA LYS A 81 -3.05 9.96 18.83
C LYS A 81 -2.04 11.09 18.90
N GLY A 82 -2.44 12.29 18.44
CA GLY A 82 -1.56 13.46 18.44
C GLY A 82 -1.02 13.81 19.82
N ALA A 83 -1.81 13.63 20.91
CA ALA A 83 -1.36 13.92 22.27
C ALA A 83 -0.22 12.99 22.74
N ILE A 84 -0.23 11.72 22.31
CA ILE A 84 0.84 10.75 22.57
C ILE A 84 2.14 11.22 21.89
N LEU A 85 2.04 11.60 20.62
CA LEU A 85 3.20 12.07 19.84
C LEU A 85 3.73 13.40 20.38
N GLU A 86 2.85 14.33 20.78
CA GLU A 86 3.20 15.60 21.41
C GLU A 86 3.97 15.36 22.73
N ALA A 87 3.47 14.45 23.57
CA ALA A 87 4.12 14.08 24.82
C ALA A 87 5.50 13.48 24.57
N ARG A 88 5.60 12.47 23.68
CA ARG A 88 6.88 11.83 23.35
C ARG A 88 7.91 12.83 22.81
N ALA A 89 7.50 13.66 21.83
CA ALA A 89 8.39 14.64 21.22
C ALA A 89 8.87 15.68 22.21
N LEU A 90 7.97 16.25 23.03
CA LEU A 90 8.34 17.27 23.99
C LEU A 90 9.18 16.74 25.14
N THR A 91 8.94 15.52 25.60
CA THR A 91 9.78 14.87 26.62
C THR A 91 11.21 14.68 26.10
N GLY A 92 11.37 14.17 24.87
CA GLY A 92 12.68 14.03 24.24
C GLY A 92 13.40 15.36 24.08
N PHE A 93 12.66 16.38 23.61
CA PHE A 93 13.20 17.70 23.33
C PHE A 93 13.58 18.51 24.58
N LEU A 94 12.72 18.49 25.62
CA LEU A 94 12.91 19.32 26.80
C LEU A 94 13.71 18.60 27.90
N LEU A 95 13.51 17.30 28.11
CA LEU A 95 14.01 16.58 29.26
C LEU A 95 15.16 15.63 28.94
N LEU A 96 15.15 14.96 27.76
CA LEU A 96 16.09 13.87 27.47
C LEU A 96 17.26 14.26 26.57
N GLY A 97 17.26 15.49 26.04
CA GLY A 97 18.38 16.03 25.25
C GLY A 97 18.49 15.44 23.84
N GLU A 98 17.40 14.91 23.27
CA GLU A 98 17.39 14.46 21.88
C GLU A 98 17.64 15.67 20.94
N GLU A 99 18.62 15.52 20.03
CA GLU A 99 19.08 16.64 19.20
C GLU A 99 18.15 16.94 18.02
N LEU A 100 17.59 15.89 17.41
CA LEU A 100 16.73 16.02 16.26
C LEU A 100 15.54 15.08 16.32
N ILE A 101 14.35 15.65 16.46
CA ILE A 101 13.08 14.94 16.39
C ILE A 101 12.43 15.31 15.06
N MET A 102 12.24 14.34 14.18
CA MET A 102 11.59 14.50 12.89
C MET A 102 10.12 14.06 12.99
N TRP A 103 9.19 15.00 12.83
CA TRP A 103 7.77 14.69 12.77
C TRP A 103 7.28 14.77 11.33
N SER A 104 6.89 13.65 10.77
CA SER A 104 6.41 13.57 9.41
C SER A 104 4.94 13.11 9.36
N ALA A 105 4.17 13.73 8.43
CA ALA A 105 2.81 13.32 8.12
C ALA A 105 2.63 13.11 6.61
N HIS A 106 1.53 12.43 6.22
CA HIS A 106 1.24 12.21 4.80
C HIS A 106 1.04 13.55 4.07
N GLU A 107 0.23 14.43 4.65
CA GLU A 107 -0.07 15.74 4.08
C GLU A 107 0.59 16.86 4.88
N TYR A 108 0.97 17.95 4.15
CA TYR A 108 1.51 19.17 4.76
C TYR A 108 0.56 19.77 5.81
N LYS A 109 -0.75 19.75 5.53
CA LYS A 109 -1.76 20.28 6.46
C LYS A 109 -1.75 19.56 7.80
N THR A 110 -1.59 18.24 7.80
CA THR A 110 -1.52 17.41 9.01
C THR A 110 -0.26 17.73 9.83
N ALA A 111 0.90 17.86 9.16
CA ALA A 111 2.14 18.26 9.81
C ALA A 111 2.02 19.67 10.44
N MET A 112 1.40 20.60 9.74
CA MET A 112 1.18 21.96 10.24
C MET A 112 0.20 22.02 11.41
N GLU A 113 -0.79 21.16 11.43
CA GLU A 113 -1.69 21.06 12.59
C GLU A 113 -0.96 20.53 13.82
N ALA A 114 -0.08 19.53 13.66
CA ALA A 114 0.80 19.07 14.74
C ALA A 114 1.73 20.19 15.23
N PHE A 115 2.37 20.95 14.33
CA PHE A 115 3.19 22.11 14.68
C PHE A 115 2.42 23.15 15.51
N ARG A 116 1.18 23.50 15.10
CA ARG A 116 0.34 24.46 15.83
C ARG A 116 -0.01 23.97 17.24
N ARG A 117 -0.31 22.66 17.38
CA ARG A 117 -0.62 22.05 18.69
C ARG A 117 0.59 22.08 19.61
N VAL A 118 1.79 21.68 19.11
CA VAL A 118 3.04 21.75 19.90
C VAL A 118 3.37 23.19 20.26
N LYS A 119 3.20 24.17 19.35
CA LYS A 119 3.35 25.60 19.67
C LYS A 119 2.42 26.05 20.82
N GLY A 120 1.18 25.55 20.81
CA GLY A 120 0.21 25.81 21.89
C GLY A 120 0.66 25.23 23.23
N ILE A 121 1.30 24.06 23.24
CA ILE A 121 1.83 23.43 24.46
C ILE A 121 3.04 24.21 24.98
N ILE A 122 4.00 24.56 24.13
CA ILE A 122 5.17 25.38 24.51
C ILE A 122 4.73 26.72 25.09
N ARG A 123 3.72 27.36 24.50
CA ARG A 123 3.12 28.59 25.02
C ARG A 123 2.46 28.40 26.40
N ALA A 124 1.89 27.24 26.67
CA ALA A 124 1.26 26.95 27.96
C ALA A 124 2.29 26.59 29.06
N LEU A 125 3.44 26.03 28.66
CA LEU A 125 4.52 25.67 29.58
C LEU A 125 5.42 26.85 29.93
N GLY A 126 5.62 27.78 28.98
CA GLY A 126 6.62 28.84 29.10
C GLY A 126 6.07 30.25 29.04
N THR A 127 6.99 31.20 29.18
CA THR A 127 6.72 32.63 29.06
C THR A 127 7.23 33.14 27.73
N GLN A 128 6.43 33.91 27.01
CA GLN A 128 6.88 34.58 25.77
C GLN A 128 7.90 35.68 26.09
N VAL A 129 9.05 35.62 25.44
CA VAL A 129 10.18 36.53 25.69
C VAL A 129 10.24 37.66 24.67
N ASP A 130 9.82 37.40 23.43
CA ASP A 130 9.84 38.39 22.35
C ASP A 130 8.44 38.92 22.00
N VAL A 131 8.39 40.12 21.40
CA VAL A 131 7.14 40.77 20.97
C VAL A 131 6.51 40.02 19.78
N ALA A 132 7.32 39.37 18.95
CA ALA A 132 6.86 38.64 17.75
C ALA A 132 6.19 37.31 18.09
N GLY A 133 6.32 36.78 19.31
CA GLY A 133 5.76 35.51 19.73
C GLY A 133 6.46 34.29 19.14
N ASN A 134 7.76 34.44 18.89
CA ASN A 134 8.61 33.41 18.30
C ASN A 134 9.72 32.92 19.25
N LEU A 135 9.81 33.48 20.45
CA LEU A 135 10.77 33.08 21.48
C LEU A 135 10.05 32.87 22.81
N PHE A 136 10.23 31.69 23.39
CA PHE A 136 9.64 31.29 24.66
C PHE A 136 10.73 30.80 25.63
N ASP A 137 10.59 31.15 26.90
CA ASP A 137 11.36 30.59 28.01
C ASP A 137 10.51 29.52 28.70
N VAL A 138 10.98 28.28 28.66
CA VAL A 138 10.38 27.14 29.34
C VAL A 138 11.38 26.63 30.36
N ASP A 139 11.15 26.92 31.64
CA ASP A 139 12.02 26.51 32.75
C ASP A 139 13.52 26.91 32.55
N GLY A 140 13.79 28.08 31.97
CA GLY A 140 15.14 28.57 31.67
C GLY A 140 15.70 28.10 30.32
N ILE A 141 14.94 27.31 29.55
CA ILE A 141 15.29 26.88 28.20
C ILE A 141 14.67 27.85 27.18
N LEU A 142 15.51 28.58 26.44
CA LEU A 142 15.02 29.44 25.38
C LEU A 142 14.73 28.63 24.10
N ILE A 143 13.46 28.68 23.68
CA ILE A 143 12.95 27.97 22.52
C ILE A 143 12.54 28.96 21.43
N LYS A 144 13.23 28.89 20.30
CA LYS A 144 12.89 29.66 19.08
C LYS A 144 11.92 28.88 18.23
N VAL A 145 10.84 29.55 17.80
CA VAL A 145 9.85 29.00 16.88
C VAL A 145 10.13 29.51 15.46
N ASN A 146 10.46 28.62 14.56
CA ASN A 146 10.55 28.93 13.14
C ASN A 146 9.17 28.70 12.49
N ASN A 147 8.57 29.76 11.95
CA ASN A 147 7.27 29.70 11.26
C ASN A 147 7.43 29.82 9.72
N THR A 148 8.66 29.72 9.20
CA THR A 148 8.91 29.80 7.76
C THR A 148 8.31 28.59 7.07
N ASN A 149 7.51 28.83 6.03
CA ASN A 149 6.83 27.78 5.28
C ASN A 149 7.83 26.75 4.72
N GLY A 150 7.63 25.48 5.06
CA GLY A 150 8.51 24.35 4.70
C GLY A 150 9.72 24.15 5.62
N GLU A 151 9.92 25.04 6.62
CA GLU A 151 11.00 24.95 7.60
C GLU A 151 10.50 25.03 9.05
N GLU A 152 9.23 24.72 9.27
CA GLU A 152 8.61 24.80 10.59
C GLU A 152 9.34 23.91 11.59
N ALA A 153 9.78 24.56 12.67
CA ALA A 153 10.59 23.90 13.70
C ALA A 153 10.51 24.62 15.04
N PHE A 154 10.83 23.89 16.09
CA PHE A 154 11.20 24.42 17.40
C PHE A 154 12.69 24.15 17.60
N GLU A 155 13.43 25.13 18.09
CA GLU A 155 14.87 25.04 18.29
C GLU A 155 15.23 25.55 19.69
N ARG A 156 15.97 24.74 20.44
CA ARG A 156 16.59 25.15 21.71
C ARG A 156 17.84 25.96 21.40
N LEU A 157 17.93 27.17 21.97
CA LEU A 157 19.08 28.06 21.70
C LEU A 157 20.35 27.66 22.49
N ASP A 158 20.21 26.85 23.56
CA ASP A 158 21.32 26.38 24.37
C ASP A 158 22.06 25.20 23.73
N THR A 159 21.36 24.27 23.09
CA THR A 159 21.91 23.03 22.53
C THR A 159 21.82 22.93 21.01
N GLY A 160 20.95 23.73 20.36
CA GLY A 160 20.62 23.60 18.95
C GLY A 160 19.71 22.41 18.64
N ALA A 161 19.18 21.74 19.65
CA ALA A 161 18.21 20.65 19.46
C ALA A 161 16.93 21.15 18.79
N ARG A 162 16.31 20.30 17.95
CA ARG A 162 15.16 20.73 17.11
C ARG A 162 14.08 19.68 17.01
N ILE A 163 12.82 20.15 16.98
CA ILE A 163 11.68 19.39 16.45
C ILE A 163 11.33 19.97 15.08
N LYS A 164 11.44 19.20 14.00
CA LYS A 164 11.09 19.61 12.63
C LYS A 164 9.83 18.90 12.15
N PHE A 165 8.97 19.64 11.44
CA PHE A 165 7.72 19.15 10.88
C PHE A 165 7.81 19.11 9.36
N ILE A 166 7.55 17.96 8.75
CA ILE A 166 7.67 17.77 7.31
C ILE A 166 6.48 16.99 6.73
N ALA A 167 6.10 17.33 5.50
CA ALA A 167 5.27 16.46 4.67
C ALA A 167 6.14 15.41 4.00
N ARG A 168 5.66 14.17 3.97
CA ARG A 168 6.38 13.08 3.28
C ARG A 168 6.28 13.23 1.77
N SER A 169 7.41 13.19 1.08
CA SER A 169 7.53 13.05 -0.36
C SER A 169 8.46 11.89 -0.69
N LYS A 170 8.53 11.46 -1.96
CA LYS A 170 9.41 10.34 -2.39
C LYS A 170 10.91 10.56 -2.06
N GLY A 171 11.32 11.79 -1.72
CA GLY A 171 12.71 12.13 -1.39
C GLY A 171 12.91 12.80 -0.02
N SER A 172 11.87 13.08 0.74
CA SER A 172 11.92 13.90 1.96
C SER A 172 12.68 13.29 3.14
N GLY A 173 12.99 12.00 3.13
CA GLY A 173 13.76 11.33 4.21
C GLY A 173 15.27 11.36 4.04
N ARG A 174 15.79 11.69 2.85
CA ARG A 174 17.24 11.68 2.60
C ARG A 174 17.88 12.97 3.12
N GLY A 175 18.85 12.84 4.00
CA GLY A 175 19.64 13.97 4.52
C GLY A 175 19.30 14.39 5.95
N PHE A 176 18.34 13.76 6.62
CA PHE A 176 18.05 13.98 8.04
C PHE A 176 18.31 12.70 8.83
N SER A 177 19.16 12.80 9.85
CA SER A 177 19.44 11.70 10.78
C SER A 177 18.84 12.05 12.14
N GLY A 178 17.54 11.77 12.31
CA GLY A 178 16.82 12.06 13.55
C GLY A 178 17.12 11.05 14.65
N ASP A 179 17.19 11.51 15.90
CA ASP A 179 17.17 10.64 17.07
C ASP A 179 15.80 9.98 17.22
N VAL A 180 14.74 10.73 16.91
CA VAL A 180 13.37 10.25 16.88
C VAL A 180 12.71 10.57 15.54
N ASN A 181 12.12 9.57 14.93
CA ASN A 181 11.42 9.68 13.66
C ASN A 181 9.94 9.33 13.86
N ILE A 182 9.09 10.34 13.93
CA ILE A 182 7.64 10.20 14.08
C ILE A 182 6.99 10.10 12.70
N ILE A 183 6.31 8.99 12.47
CA ILE A 183 5.58 8.67 11.25
C ILE A 183 4.08 8.71 11.58
N ASP A 184 3.51 9.92 11.58
CA ASP A 184 2.08 10.10 11.75
C ASP A 184 1.33 9.76 10.46
N GLU A 185 0.13 9.19 10.55
CA GLU A 185 -0.63 8.67 9.40
C GLU A 185 0.19 7.62 8.60
N ALA A 186 0.67 6.59 9.31
CA ALA A 186 1.54 5.57 8.72
C ALA A 186 0.87 4.74 7.62
N PHE A 187 -0.47 4.79 7.44
CA PHE A 187 -1.18 4.12 6.36
C PHE A 187 -0.65 4.51 4.97
N ALA A 188 -0.14 5.72 4.82
CA ALA A 188 0.41 6.24 3.58
C ALA A 188 1.97 6.23 3.55
N TYR A 189 2.63 5.44 4.40
CA TYR A 189 4.09 5.35 4.47
C TYR A 189 4.60 4.23 3.59
N SER A 190 5.32 4.59 2.52
CA SER A 190 5.78 3.62 1.52
C SER A 190 7.10 2.93 1.89
N PRO A 191 7.37 1.74 1.32
CA PRO A 191 8.66 1.04 1.47
C PRO A 191 9.87 1.88 1.04
N GLU A 192 9.74 2.70 -0.01
CA GLU A 192 10.81 3.58 -0.48
C GLU A 192 11.12 4.69 0.54
N GLN A 193 10.07 5.28 1.14
CA GLN A 193 10.23 6.28 2.21
C GLN A 193 10.85 5.64 3.45
N HIS A 194 10.43 4.43 3.82
CA HIS A 194 10.99 3.67 4.93
C HIS A 194 12.48 3.38 4.72
N SER A 195 12.85 2.82 3.58
CA SER A 195 14.24 2.52 3.24
C SER A 195 15.10 3.79 3.22
N ALA A 196 14.57 4.89 2.65
CA ALA A 196 15.28 6.16 2.61
C ALA A 196 15.60 6.71 4.00
N LEU A 197 14.72 6.51 4.99
CA LEU A 197 14.88 7.03 6.35
C LEU A 197 15.64 6.07 7.26
N LEU A 198 15.37 4.75 7.17
CA LEU A 198 15.95 3.73 8.05
C LEU A 198 17.49 3.76 8.07
N TYR A 199 18.10 3.90 6.89
CA TYR A 199 19.57 3.91 6.80
C TYR A 199 20.21 5.22 7.24
N THR A 200 19.44 6.33 7.34
CA THR A 200 20.00 7.61 7.80
C THR A 200 20.25 7.63 9.30
N VAL A 201 19.56 6.80 10.07
CA VAL A 201 19.68 6.76 11.54
C VAL A 201 20.76 5.82 12.05
N SER A 202 21.40 5.05 11.17
CA SER A 202 22.42 4.04 11.55
C SER A 202 23.61 4.63 12.31
N ALA A 203 23.88 5.94 12.15
CA ALA A 203 24.96 6.64 12.86
C ALA A 203 24.51 7.22 14.22
N ARG A 204 23.22 7.17 14.55
CA ARG A 204 22.70 7.66 15.84
C ARG A 204 22.91 6.62 16.94
N PRO A 205 23.28 7.04 18.15
CA PRO A 205 23.59 6.10 19.24
C PRO A 205 22.34 5.38 19.78
N ASN A 206 21.15 6.02 19.74
CA ASN A 206 19.92 5.50 20.32
C ASN A 206 18.67 5.99 19.52
N PRO A 207 18.57 5.65 18.23
CA PRO A 207 17.47 6.13 17.40
C PRO A 207 16.16 5.39 17.68
N GLN A 208 15.02 6.05 17.38
CA GLN A 208 13.70 5.47 17.53
C GLN A 208 12.77 5.87 16.39
N PHE A 209 11.93 4.92 15.96
CA PHE A 209 10.81 5.14 15.06
C PHE A 209 9.47 5.01 15.80
N ILE A 210 8.56 5.93 15.57
CA ILE A 210 7.23 5.92 16.17
C ILE A 210 6.19 6.02 15.06
N TYR A 211 5.33 5.01 14.98
CA TYR A 211 4.29 4.92 13.98
C TYR A 211 2.92 5.06 14.63
N THR A 212 2.10 5.96 14.12
CA THR A 212 0.69 6.07 14.52
C THR A 212 -0.21 6.06 13.31
N SER A 213 -1.31 5.30 13.37
CA SER A 213 -2.31 5.25 12.31
C SER A 213 -3.64 4.66 12.78
N SER A 214 -4.68 4.84 11.98
CA SER A 214 -5.78 3.90 11.83
C SER A 214 -5.41 2.83 10.80
N PRO A 215 -6.21 1.74 10.65
CA PRO A 215 -5.92 0.71 9.64
C PRO A 215 -5.76 1.29 8.23
N PRO A 216 -5.01 0.62 7.33
CA PRO A 216 -4.79 1.07 5.97
C PRO A 216 -6.09 1.34 5.22
N LEU A 217 -6.06 2.22 4.21
CA LEU A 217 -7.16 2.41 3.29
C LEU A 217 -7.29 1.20 2.37
N THR A 218 -8.51 0.85 1.99
CA THR A 218 -8.74 -0.18 0.96
C THR A 218 -8.12 0.33 -0.35
N GLY A 219 -7.18 -0.44 -0.90
CA GLY A 219 -6.44 -0.06 -2.12
C GLY A 219 -5.07 0.57 -1.87
N ASP A 220 -4.75 1.02 -0.65
CA ASP A 220 -3.37 1.36 -0.28
C ASP A 220 -2.60 0.09 0.05
N THR A 221 -1.34 0.02 -0.34
CA THR A 221 -0.52 -1.17 -0.05
C THR A 221 -0.31 -1.36 1.44
N GLY A 222 -0.15 -0.28 2.20
CA GLY A 222 0.08 -0.33 3.65
C GLY A 222 1.25 -1.25 4.06
N ASP A 223 2.18 -1.54 3.16
CA ASP A 223 3.18 -2.60 3.28
C ASP A 223 3.97 -2.53 4.59
N ILE A 224 4.37 -1.32 4.99
CA ILE A 224 5.12 -1.13 6.25
C ILE A 224 4.24 -1.46 7.46
N MET A 225 2.97 -1.03 7.44
CA MET A 225 2.04 -1.34 8.54
C MET A 225 1.78 -2.84 8.64
N TYR A 226 1.58 -3.53 7.51
CA TYR A 226 1.41 -5.00 7.51
C TYR A 226 2.67 -5.72 7.96
N ALA A 227 3.85 -5.28 7.55
CA ALA A 227 5.12 -5.85 8.00
C ALA A 227 5.30 -5.69 9.53
N LEU A 228 4.96 -4.51 10.07
CA LEU A 228 4.97 -4.27 11.52
C LEU A 228 3.92 -5.12 12.25
N ARG A 229 2.72 -5.29 11.66
CA ARG A 229 1.68 -6.16 12.21
C ARG A 229 2.12 -7.63 12.26
N GLN A 230 2.78 -8.13 11.20
CA GLN A 230 3.31 -9.50 11.18
C GLN A 230 4.33 -9.76 12.29
N ARG A 231 5.12 -8.76 12.64
CA ARG A 231 6.12 -8.83 13.73
C ARG A 231 5.50 -8.63 15.11
N GLY A 232 4.49 -7.76 15.23
CA GLY A 232 3.91 -7.34 16.51
C GLY A 232 2.66 -8.09 16.96
N ASP A 233 1.81 -8.57 16.04
CA ASP A 233 0.53 -9.21 16.36
C ASP A 233 0.62 -10.75 16.22
N PRO A 234 0.59 -11.49 17.36
CA PRO A 234 0.61 -12.96 17.33
C PRO A 234 -0.64 -13.56 16.66
N THR A 235 -1.71 -12.76 16.49
CA THR A 235 -2.98 -13.19 15.88
C THR A 235 -3.12 -12.75 14.43
N ALA A 236 -2.10 -12.06 13.86
CA ALA A 236 -2.11 -11.64 12.47
C ALA A 236 -2.19 -12.87 11.54
N PRO A 237 -2.95 -12.79 10.43
CA PRO A 237 -2.97 -13.87 9.44
C PRO A 237 -1.56 -14.16 8.92
N ARG A 238 -1.16 -15.44 8.91
CA ARG A 238 0.17 -15.92 8.50
C ARG A 238 0.04 -16.97 7.42
N THR A 239 1.01 -16.99 6.52
CA THR A 239 1.19 -18.06 5.55
C THR A 239 2.14 -19.14 6.10
N ALA A 240 2.22 -20.29 5.43
CA ALA A 240 3.19 -21.33 5.80
C ALA A 240 4.66 -20.86 5.68
N GLU A 241 4.92 -19.87 4.84
CA GLU A 241 6.24 -19.27 4.63
C GLU A 241 6.66 -18.34 5.77
N ASP A 242 5.69 -17.71 6.46
CA ASP A 242 5.96 -16.77 7.56
C ASP A 242 6.48 -17.50 8.85
N GLY A 243 6.29 -18.80 8.96
CA GLY A 243 6.64 -19.56 10.16
C GLY A 243 5.81 -19.20 11.40
N PRO A 244 6.12 -19.80 12.58
CA PRO A 244 5.48 -19.44 13.84
C PRO A 244 5.82 -18.00 14.25
N TRP A 245 4.89 -17.35 14.96
CA TRP A 245 5.17 -16.02 15.50
C TRP A 245 6.20 -16.07 16.63
N GLU A 246 7.17 -15.17 16.56
CA GLU A 246 8.15 -14.93 17.62
C GLU A 246 8.10 -13.45 18.01
N ARG A 247 8.23 -13.17 19.30
CA ARG A 247 8.28 -11.80 19.82
C ARG A 247 9.51 -11.07 19.28
N ASP A 248 9.31 -9.96 18.61
CA ASP A 248 10.41 -9.10 18.16
C ASP A 248 10.99 -8.35 19.36
N PRO A 249 12.31 -8.49 19.65
CA PRO A 249 12.95 -7.90 20.81
C PRO A 249 13.16 -6.38 20.70
N SER A 250 12.80 -5.77 19.58
CA SER A 250 13.00 -4.34 19.30
C SER A 250 11.71 -3.58 18.97
N LEU A 251 10.57 -4.27 18.96
CA LEU A 251 9.28 -3.72 18.56
C LEU A 251 8.32 -3.60 19.74
N GLY A 252 7.83 -2.40 20.02
CA GLY A 252 6.65 -2.13 20.83
C GLY A 252 5.43 -2.01 19.93
N TYR A 253 4.42 -2.85 20.12
CA TYR A 253 3.26 -2.93 19.25
C TYR A 253 1.97 -2.90 20.05
N ARG A 254 1.06 -1.98 19.73
CA ARG A 254 -0.25 -1.83 20.33
C ARG A 254 -1.31 -1.66 19.24
N ASP A 255 -2.35 -2.50 19.27
CA ASP A 255 -3.45 -2.48 18.30
C ASP A 255 -4.81 -2.59 19.01
N TRP A 256 -5.63 -1.58 18.82
CA TRP A 256 -6.97 -1.47 19.40
C TRP A 256 -8.04 -2.03 18.46
N GLY A 257 -7.71 -2.26 17.19
CA GLY A 257 -8.66 -2.74 16.20
C GLY A 257 -9.20 -4.12 16.54
N LEU A 258 -10.47 -4.36 16.21
CA LEU A 258 -11.06 -5.69 16.35
C LEU A 258 -10.38 -6.68 15.41
N ALA A 259 -10.36 -7.94 15.82
CA ALA A 259 -10.03 -9.03 14.92
C ALA A 259 -11.13 -9.14 13.86
N GLY A 260 -10.74 -9.48 12.64
CA GLY A 260 -11.66 -9.61 11.52
C GLY A 260 -11.04 -9.19 10.20
N ASP A 261 -11.86 -9.20 9.17
CA ASP A 261 -11.52 -8.85 7.81
C ASP A 261 -12.59 -7.93 7.24
N LEU A 262 -12.20 -6.80 6.66
CA LEU A 262 -13.16 -5.85 6.05
C LEU A 262 -13.93 -6.46 4.87
N ASP A 263 -13.38 -7.51 4.24
CA ASP A 263 -14.03 -8.19 3.13
C ASP A 263 -15.08 -9.22 3.58
N SER A 264 -15.17 -9.50 4.90
CA SER A 264 -16.12 -10.44 5.51
C SER A 264 -16.64 -9.90 6.84
N LEU A 265 -17.68 -9.05 6.78
CA LEU A 265 -18.30 -8.42 7.94
C LEU A 265 -19.58 -9.12 8.41
N ASP A 266 -19.97 -10.25 7.81
CA ASP A 266 -21.25 -10.91 8.07
C ASP A 266 -21.42 -11.36 9.53
N ASP A 267 -20.31 -11.68 10.21
CA ASP A 267 -20.30 -12.11 11.60
C ASP A 267 -20.06 -10.95 12.59
N VAL A 268 -19.99 -9.70 12.12
CA VAL A 268 -19.72 -8.53 12.96
C VAL A 268 -20.98 -7.71 13.15
N ASP A 269 -21.52 -7.67 14.37
CA ASP A 269 -22.60 -6.75 14.71
C ASP A 269 -22.09 -5.31 14.78
N LEU A 270 -22.23 -4.58 13.67
CA LEU A 270 -21.77 -3.18 13.57
C LEU A 270 -22.58 -2.21 14.46
N ASP A 271 -23.69 -2.62 15.00
CA ASP A 271 -24.55 -1.84 15.89
C ASP A 271 -24.25 -2.12 17.38
N ASP A 272 -23.38 -3.10 17.69
CA ASP A 272 -22.95 -3.40 19.06
C ASP A 272 -21.99 -2.32 19.60
N MET A 273 -22.48 -1.54 20.56
CA MET A 273 -21.69 -0.51 21.23
C MET A 273 -20.52 -1.08 22.05
N ALA A 274 -20.58 -2.35 22.47
CA ALA A 274 -19.48 -2.97 23.19
C ALA A 274 -18.27 -3.21 22.27
N LEU A 275 -18.50 -3.55 21.00
CA LEU A 275 -17.43 -3.66 19.99
C LEU A 275 -16.81 -2.29 19.70
N ALA A 276 -17.64 -1.24 19.61
CA ALA A 276 -17.14 0.13 19.48
C ALA A 276 -16.31 0.54 20.70
N ALA A 277 -16.74 0.21 21.91
CA ALA A 277 -16.00 0.50 23.14
C ALA A 277 -14.65 -0.25 23.19
N ALA A 278 -14.60 -1.50 22.74
CA ALA A 278 -13.38 -2.31 22.72
C ALA A 278 -12.28 -1.71 21.85
N SER A 279 -12.64 -1.03 20.75
CA SER A 279 -11.69 -0.46 19.79
C SER A 279 -11.47 1.05 19.90
N ASN A 280 -12.20 1.72 20.81
CA ASN A 280 -12.12 3.17 20.98
C ASN A 280 -11.84 3.55 22.45
N PRO A 281 -10.56 3.60 22.86
CA PRO A 281 -10.20 3.85 24.26
C PRO A 281 -10.68 5.20 24.80
N ALA A 282 -10.89 6.19 23.92
CA ALA A 282 -11.40 7.50 24.31
C ALA A 282 -12.95 7.58 24.38
N LEU A 283 -13.68 6.47 24.15
CA LEU A 283 -15.14 6.49 24.17
C LEU A 283 -15.67 6.74 25.61
N GLY A 284 -16.47 7.79 25.74
CA GLY A 284 -17.05 8.21 26.99
C GLY A 284 -16.08 8.92 27.95
N ALA A 285 -14.84 9.19 27.52
CA ALA A 285 -13.91 9.98 28.32
C ALA A 285 -14.47 11.40 28.54
N GLN A 286 -14.62 11.80 29.78
CA GLN A 286 -15.07 13.14 30.15
C GLN A 286 -13.87 14.07 30.22
N ARG A 287 -13.74 14.97 29.25
CA ARG A 287 -12.71 16.01 29.23
C ARG A 287 -13.28 17.34 29.65
N ALA A 288 -12.52 18.11 30.40
CA ALA A 288 -12.94 19.39 30.95
C ALA A 288 -13.46 20.42 29.92
N ASN A 289 -12.99 20.31 28.67
CA ASN A 289 -13.41 21.17 27.57
C ASN A 289 -14.61 20.60 26.78
N GLY A 290 -15.23 19.52 27.23
CA GLY A 290 -16.35 18.86 26.54
C GLY A 290 -15.97 18.12 25.25
N SER A 291 -14.69 18.08 24.88
CA SER A 291 -14.23 17.30 23.74
C SER A 291 -14.13 15.81 24.08
N GLY A 292 -14.34 14.96 23.09
CA GLY A 292 -14.20 13.51 23.23
C GLY A 292 -15.16 12.76 22.34
N LEU A 293 -14.97 11.45 22.26
CA LEU A 293 -15.86 10.56 21.54
C LEU A 293 -17.00 10.14 22.46
N THR A 294 -18.24 10.49 22.06
CA THR A 294 -19.45 10.13 22.81
C THR A 294 -20.19 8.98 22.14
N HIS A 295 -21.00 8.25 22.90
CA HIS A 295 -21.90 7.20 22.39
C HIS A 295 -22.85 7.75 21.32
N GLU A 296 -23.38 8.96 21.51
CA GLU A 296 -24.23 9.63 20.53
C GLU A 296 -23.49 9.85 19.20
N THR A 297 -22.22 10.26 19.28
CA THR A 297 -21.38 10.43 18.08
C THR A 297 -21.21 9.11 17.33
N VAL A 298 -20.90 8.02 18.02
CA VAL A 298 -20.75 6.68 17.43
C VAL A 298 -22.05 6.23 16.76
N LEU A 299 -23.18 6.37 17.43
CA LEU A 299 -24.50 6.02 16.85
C LEU A 299 -24.84 6.87 15.63
N ARG A 300 -24.52 8.16 15.66
CA ARG A 300 -24.74 9.06 14.51
C ARG A 300 -23.87 8.67 13.32
N GLU A 301 -22.61 8.39 13.54
CA GLU A 301 -21.68 7.92 12.50
C GLU A 301 -22.13 6.59 11.92
N ARG A 302 -22.55 5.64 12.74
CA ARG A 302 -23.09 4.36 12.27
C ARG A 302 -24.29 4.55 11.35
N ARG A 303 -25.25 5.41 11.71
CA ARG A 303 -26.41 5.73 10.87
C ARG A 303 -26.01 6.41 9.55
N ALA A 304 -25.02 7.30 9.60
CA ALA A 304 -24.54 8.00 8.40
C ALA A 304 -23.78 7.07 7.44
N THR A 305 -23.30 5.92 7.91
CA THR A 305 -22.49 4.97 7.13
C THR A 305 -23.22 3.67 6.81
N LEU A 306 -24.55 3.63 6.88
CA LEU A 306 -25.35 2.44 6.54
C LEU A 306 -25.07 1.94 5.11
N ALA A 307 -24.83 2.83 4.16
CA ALA A 307 -24.48 2.49 2.78
C ALA A 307 -22.99 2.11 2.59
N THR A 308 -22.15 2.33 3.59
CA THR A 308 -20.71 2.08 3.53
C THR A 308 -20.21 1.39 4.80
N PRO A 309 -20.72 0.18 5.12
CA PRO A 309 -20.42 -0.51 6.38
C PRO A 309 -18.93 -0.78 6.58
N ALA A 310 -18.19 -1.11 5.54
CA ALA A 310 -16.74 -1.32 5.59
C ALA A 310 -15.98 -0.05 6.04
N GLY A 311 -16.46 1.13 5.63
CA GLY A 311 -15.90 2.41 6.09
C GLY A 311 -16.03 2.59 7.61
N TYR A 312 -17.22 2.29 8.18
CA TYR A 312 -17.44 2.32 9.62
C TYR A 312 -16.57 1.27 10.34
N ALA A 313 -16.57 0.03 9.86
CA ALA A 313 -15.80 -1.06 10.43
C ALA A 313 -14.30 -0.72 10.50
N ARG A 314 -13.74 -0.11 9.46
CA ARG A 314 -12.35 0.34 9.44
C ARG A 314 -12.08 1.54 10.34
N GLU A 315 -12.89 2.59 10.24
CA GLU A 315 -12.60 3.87 10.92
C GLU A 315 -12.98 3.87 12.39
N ARG A 316 -14.01 3.08 12.77
CA ARG A 316 -14.56 3.06 14.11
C ARG A 316 -14.33 1.76 14.86
N LEU A 317 -14.25 0.62 14.19
CA LEU A 317 -13.94 -0.65 14.82
C LEU A 317 -12.47 -1.09 14.62
N GLY A 318 -11.73 -0.37 13.78
CA GLY A 318 -10.32 -0.64 13.56
C GLY A 318 -10.06 -1.98 12.86
N ILE A 319 -11.04 -2.54 12.15
CA ILE A 319 -10.88 -3.79 11.43
C ILE A 319 -9.97 -3.53 10.21
N TRP A 320 -8.94 -4.35 10.08
CA TRP A 320 -7.98 -4.23 9.00
C TRP A 320 -8.54 -4.80 7.70
N PRO A 321 -8.31 -4.13 6.56
CA PRO A 321 -8.52 -4.77 5.27
C PRO A 321 -7.58 -5.95 5.13
N ARG A 322 -7.95 -6.91 4.30
CA ARG A 322 -7.01 -7.96 3.89
C ARG A 322 -5.80 -7.29 3.25
N ARG A 323 -4.60 -7.71 3.62
CA ARG A 323 -3.41 -7.24 2.91
C ARG A 323 -3.62 -7.54 1.44
N ALA A 324 -3.63 -6.52 0.62
CA ALA A 324 -3.44 -6.71 -0.81
C ALA A 324 -2.05 -7.36 -0.94
N THR A 325 -2.01 -8.69 -1.05
CA THR A 325 -0.77 -9.47 -1.19
C THR A 325 -0.18 -9.15 -2.56
N GLY A 326 0.45 -7.98 -2.70
CA GLY A 326 1.12 -7.56 -3.92
C GLY A 326 0.26 -7.58 -5.19
N ARG A 327 -1.09 -7.72 -5.09
CA ARG A 327 -2.00 -7.80 -6.22
C ARG A 327 -2.93 -6.60 -6.20
N SER A 328 -3.01 -5.92 -7.31
CA SER A 328 -4.01 -4.87 -7.50
C SER A 328 -5.36 -5.49 -7.17
N GLY A 329 -6.15 -4.92 -6.26
CA GLY A 329 -7.45 -5.47 -5.85
C GLY A 329 -8.50 -5.59 -6.96
N VAL A 330 -8.07 -5.49 -8.21
CA VAL A 330 -8.87 -5.63 -9.43
C VAL A 330 -9.27 -7.08 -9.69
N ILE A 331 -8.33 -8.03 -9.47
CA ILE A 331 -8.62 -9.45 -9.60
C ILE A 331 -8.45 -10.09 -8.22
N PRO A 332 -9.53 -10.68 -7.65
CA PRO A 332 -9.45 -11.38 -6.39
C PRO A 332 -8.42 -12.52 -6.45
N ASP A 333 -7.62 -12.66 -5.41
CA ASP A 333 -6.56 -13.66 -5.34
C ASP A 333 -7.10 -15.08 -5.55
N GLU A 334 -8.24 -15.38 -4.92
CA GLU A 334 -8.91 -16.67 -5.07
C GLU A 334 -9.37 -16.95 -6.52
N ALA A 335 -9.83 -15.90 -7.24
CA ALA A 335 -10.20 -16.04 -8.64
C ALA A 335 -8.97 -16.37 -9.48
N TRP A 336 -7.84 -15.69 -9.25
CA TRP A 336 -6.58 -15.96 -9.95
C TRP A 336 -6.04 -17.34 -9.64
N GLN A 337 -5.99 -17.76 -8.37
CA GLN A 337 -5.49 -19.08 -7.97
C GLN A 337 -6.34 -20.22 -8.55
N ARG A 338 -7.65 -20.06 -8.66
CA ARG A 338 -8.53 -21.06 -9.29
C ARG A 338 -8.23 -21.26 -10.77
N GLN A 339 -7.67 -20.26 -11.44
CA GLN A 339 -7.30 -20.33 -12.86
C GLN A 339 -5.91 -20.92 -13.10
N ARG A 340 -5.19 -21.29 -12.06
CA ARG A 340 -3.90 -21.97 -12.20
C ARG A 340 -4.10 -23.34 -12.84
N ASP A 341 -3.31 -23.62 -13.89
CA ASP A 341 -3.33 -24.93 -14.53
C ASP A 341 -2.96 -26.03 -13.51
N PRO A 342 -3.72 -27.11 -13.38
CA PRO A 342 -3.42 -28.17 -12.42
C PRO A 342 -2.05 -28.83 -12.67
N ASN A 343 -1.53 -28.77 -13.89
CA ASN A 343 -0.22 -29.33 -14.26
C ASN A 343 0.88 -28.27 -14.34
N TYR A 344 0.70 -27.08 -13.74
CA TYR A 344 1.65 -25.97 -13.85
C TYR A 344 3.08 -26.32 -13.40
N THR A 345 3.25 -27.29 -12.49
CA THR A 345 4.56 -27.76 -12.02
C THR A 345 5.23 -28.76 -12.96
N ASP A 346 4.49 -29.34 -13.90
CA ASP A 346 5.01 -30.25 -14.93
C ASP A 346 4.68 -29.73 -16.34
N PRO A 347 5.57 -28.93 -16.94
CA PRO A 347 5.33 -28.33 -18.25
C PRO A 347 5.07 -29.33 -19.39
N ALA A 348 5.45 -30.61 -19.23
CA ALA A 348 5.19 -31.65 -20.22
C ALA A 348 3.74 -32.13 -20.21
N SER A 349 3.08 -32.06 -19.06
CA SER A 349 1.68 -32.48 -18.86
C SER A 349 0.67 -31.37 -19.15
N VAL A 350 1.12 -30.13 -19.39
CA VAL A 350 0.24 -29.01 -19.72
C VAL A 350 -0.38 -29.20 -21.10
N VAL A 351 -1.70 -29.19 -21.19
CA VAL A 351 -2.43 -29.20 -22.46
C VAL A 351 -2.27 -27.84 -23.16
N ARG A 352 -1.50 -27.82 -24.24
CA ARG A 352 -1.21 -26.58 -24.98
C ARG A 352 -2.20 -26.34 -26.11
N PRO A 353 -2.57 -25.08 -26.36
CA PRO A 353 -3.38 -24.72 -27.53
C PRO A 353 -2.62 -25.04 -28.82
N ARG A 354 -3.37 -25.47 -29.86
CA ARG A 354 -2.80 -25.70 -31.19
C ARG A 354 -2.47 -24.41 -31.92
N GLU A 355 -3.23 -23.37 -31.64
CA GLU A 355 -3.11 -22.06 -32.27
C GLU A 355 -2.93 -21.00 -31.18
N VAL A 356 -1.99 -20.13 -31.38
CA VAL A 356 -1.64 -19.07 -30.41
C VAL A 356 -1.53 -17.70 -31.06
N VAL A 357 -1.71 -16.69 -30.26
CA VAL A 357 -1.34 -15.31 -30.53
C VAL A 357 -0.08 -15.01 -29.73
N PHE A 358 0.94 -14.42 -30.33
CA PHE A 358 2.07 -13.87 -29.61
C PHE A 358 1.88 -12.39 -29.40
N VAL A 359 2.15 -11.90 -28.20
CA VAL A 359 2.09 -10.49 -27.84
C VAL A 359 3.46 -10.04 -27.37
N VAL A 360 3.97 -8.94 -27.91
CA VAL A 360 5.19 -8.31 -27.42
C VAL A 360 4.86 -7.00 -26.73
N GLN A 361 5.40 -6.80 -25.52
CA GLN A 361 5.17 -5.61 -24.71
C GLN A 361 6.46 -5.15 -24.05
N VAL A 362 6.82 -3.88 -24.24
CA VAL A 362 7.91 -3.19 -23.55
C VAL A 362 7.34 -2.40 -22.40
N ASN A 363 7.91 -2.51 -21.21
CA ASN A 363 7.45 -1.75 -20.06
C ASN A 363 7.79 -0.24 -20.15
N ALA A 364 7.15 0.56 -19.31
CA ALA A 364 7.25 2.03 -19.35
C ALA A 364 8.69 2.56 -19.28
N THR A 365 9.53 1.95 -18.48
CA THR A 365 10.94 2.35 -18.29
C THR A 365 11.88 1.76 -19.34
N ARG A 366 11.39 0.93 -20.27
CA ARG A 366 12.17 0.19 -21.26
C ARG A 366 13.23 -0.76 -20.65
N SER A 367 13.10 -1.05 -19.35
CA SER A 367 14.02 -1.95 -18.66
C SER A 367 13.81 -3.41 -19.01
N HIS A 368 12.56 -3.81 -19.32
CA HIS A 368 12.21 -5.19 -19.69
C HIS A 368 11.26 -5.24 -20.87
N THR A 369 11.37 -6.34 -21.62
CA THR A 369 10.42 -6.70 -22.68
C THR A 369 9.84 -8.08 -22.37
N THR A 370 8.52 -8.20 -22.55
CA THR A 370 7.77 -9.45 -22.37
C THR A 370 7.25 -9.94 -23.71
N ILE A 371 7.33 -11.24 -23.95
CA ILE A 371 6.59 -11.93 -25.00
C ILE A 371 5.67 -12.93 -24.32
N ALA A 372 4.36 -12.82 -24.55
CA ALA A 372 3.36 -13.76 -24.07
C ALA A 372 2.76 -14.57 -25.23
N ALA A 373 2.29 -15.76 -24.94
CA ALA A 373 1.49 -16.59 -25.82
C ALA A 373 0.12 -16.83 -25.18
N VAL A 374 -0.95 -16.58 -25.94
CA VAL A 374 -2.33 -16.87 -25.54
C VAL A 374 -3.01 -17.68 -26.65
N GLY A 375 -3.76 -18.72 -26.27
CA GLY A 375 -4.49 -19.53 -27.23
C GLY A 375 -5.62 -20.31 -26.59
N ALA A 376 -6.58 -20.74 -27.43
CA ALA A 376 -7.71 -21.57 -27.00
C ALA A 376 -7.34 -23.05 -27.02
N ARG A 377 -7.67 -23.78 -25.95
CA ARG A 377 -7.54 -25.24 -25.83
C ARG A 377 -8.73 -25.94 -26.50
N PRO A 378 -8.64 -27.24 -26.75
CA PRO A 378 -9.73 -28.00 -27.35
C PRO A 378 -11.03 -28.00 -26.52
N ASP A 379 -10.94 -27.80 -25.20
CA ASP A 379 -12.08 -27.72 -24.28
C ASP A 379 -12.70 -26.32 -24.20
N GLY A 380 -12.16 -25.35 -24.96
CA GLY A 380 -12.61 -23.96 -24.98
C GLY A 380 -11.98 -23.05 -23.92
N THR A 381 -11.19 -23.60 -22.99
CA THR A 381 -10.43 -22.76 -22.05
C THR A 381 -9.28 -22.05 -22.75
N LEU A 382 -8.88 -20.89 -22.25
CA LEU A 382 -7.72 -20.17 -22.73
C LEU A 382 -6.50 -20.53 -21.90
N LEU A 383 -5.35 -20.71 -22.53
CA LEU A 383 -4.07 -20.76 -21.84
C LEU A 383 -3.26 -19.51 -22.15
N ALA A 384 -2.88 -18.80 -21.11
CA ALA A 384 -1.95 -17.68 -21.16
C ALA A 384 -0.62 -18.08 -20.54
N SER A 385 0.49 -17.76 -21.18
CA SER A 385 1.84 -18.09 -20.70
C SER A 385 2.84 -17.01 -21.11
N ILE A 386 3.80 -16.72 -20.23
CA ILE A 386 4.94 -15.85 -20.53
C ILE A 386 6.03 -16.67 -21.23
N VAL A 387 6.24 -16.40 -22.50
CA VAL A 387 7.27 -17.08 -23.30
C VAL A 387 8.66 -16.57 -22.96
N ASP A 388 8.81 -15.25 -22.88
CA ASP A 388 10.05 -14.58 -22.54
C ASP A 388 9.75 -13.30 -21.73
N HIS A 389 10.53 -13.07 -20.68
CA HIS A 389 10.56 -11.82 -19.93
C HIS A 389 12.01 -11.49 -19.58
N ARG A 390 12.62 -10.54 -20.32
CA ARG A 390 14.07 -10.27 -20.21
C ARG A 390 14.39 -8.78 -20.18
N PRO A 391 15.54 -8.40 -19.58
CA PRO A 391 16.02 -7.04 -19.62
C PRO A 391 16.26 -6.52 -21.06
N GLY A 392 15.97 -5.22 -21.24
CA GLY A 392 16.18 -4.50 -22.49
C GLY A 392 15.19 -4.85 -23.59
N THR A 393 15.41 -4.27 -24.78
CA THR A 393 14.46 -4.35 -25.91
C THR A 393 15.07 -4.97 -27.18
N ARG A 394 16.39 -4.93 -27.35
CA ARG A 394 17.08 -5.28 -28.62
C ARG A 394 16.91 -6.74 -29.05
N TRP A 395 16.70 -7.64 -28.13
CA TRP A 395 16.54 -9.08 -28.40
C TRP A 395 15.15 -9.45 -28.94
N ALA A 396 14.15 -8.60 -28.64
CA ALA A 396 12.74 -8.96 -28.84
C ALA A 396 12.31 -9.05 -30.30
N PRO A 397 12.67 -8.14 -31.23
CA PRO A 397 12.24 -8.24 -32.62
C PRO A 397 12.69 -9.55 -33.30
N THR A 398 13.97 -9.90 -33.19
CA THR A 398 14.50 -11.16 -33.73
C THR A 398 13.79 -12.37 -33.11
N ARG A 399 13.54 -12.35 -31.80
CA ARG A 399 12.85 -13.43 -31.09
C ARG A 399 11.39 -13.59 -31.54
N VAL A 400 10.65 -12.49 -31.72
CA VAL A 400 9.28 -12.49 -32.26
C VAL A 400 9.24 -13.06 -33.67
N ALA A 401 10.17 -12.63 -34.56
CA ALA A 401 10.27 -13.16 -35.92
C ALA A 401 10.55 -14.67 -35.95
N ASP A 402 11.43 -15.17 -35.05
CA ASP A 402 11.69 -16.59 -34.89
C ASP A 402 10.47 -17.36 -34.41
N LEU A 403 9.75 -16.86 -33.39
CA LEU A 403 8.53 -17.48 -32.90
C LEU A 403 7.45 -17.54 -33.98
N ARG A 404 7.27 -16.44 -34.75
CA ARG A 404 6.33 -16.37 -35.85
C ARG A 404 6.67 -17.44 -36.91
N ARG A 405 7.93 -17.56 -37.31
CA ARG A 405 8.39 -18.54 -38.33
C ARG A 405 8.19 -19.99 -37.87
N ARG A 406 8.48 -20.28 -36.58
CA ARG A 406 8.42 -21.65 -36.04
C ARG A 406 7.00 -22.13 -35.75
N HIS A 407 6.16 -21.24 -35.25
CA HIS A 407 4.85 -21.63 -34.71
C HIS A 407 3.67 -21.21 -35.60
N ASN A 408 3.90 -20.41 -36.63
CA ASN A 408 2.85 -19.91 -37.53
C ASN A 408 1.59 -19.43 -36.75
N PRO A 409 1.73 -18.45 -35.83
CA PRO A 409 0.67 -18.05 -34.93
C PRO A 409 -0.54 -17.49 -35.69
N LEU A 410 -1.68 -17.35 -35.00
CA LEU A 410 -2.83 -16.63 -35.54
C LEU A 410 -2.40 -15.19 -35.87
N PHE A 411 -1.80 -14.50 -34.90
CA PHE A 411 -1.34 -13.13 -35.03
C PHE A 411 -0.12 -12.87 -34.15
N VAL A 412 0.58 -11.79 -34.45
CA VAL A 412 1.48 -11.09 -33.54
C VAL A 412 0.80 -9.79 -33.14
N VAL A 413 0.77 -9.45 -31.86
CA VAL A 413 0.16 -8.22 -31.36
C VAL A 413 1.22 -7.32 -30.72
N ALA A 414 1.23 -6.04 -31.08
CA ALA A 414 2.08 -5.03 -30.48
C ALA A 414 1.40 -3.66 -30.56
N GLN A 415 1.51 -2.87 -29.49
CA GLN A 415 0.99 -1.49 -29.48
C GLN A 415 1.92 -0.56 -30.29
N ASP A 416 1.37 0.36 -31.06
CA ASP A 416 2.12 1.38 -31.82
C ASP A 416 2.53 2.57 -30.95
N LYS A 417 1.80 2.81 -29.87
CA LYS A 417 2.05 3.91 -28.93
C LYS A 417 2.82 3.45 -27.72
N GLY A 418 3.63 4.36 -27.18
CA GLY A 418 4.47 4.08 -26.04
C GLY A 418 5.74 3.29 -26.37
N PRO A 419 6.40 2.70 -25.38
CA PRO A 419 7.72 2.05 -25.55
C PRO A 419 7.73 0.90 -26.57
N THR A 420 6.63 0.14 -26.66
CA THR A 420 6.52 -1.01 -27.58
C THR A 420 6.55 -0.59 -29.05
N GLY A 421 5.97 0.56 -29.38
CA GLY A 421 5.92 1.07 -30.76
C GLY A 421 7.31 1.26 -31.39
N THR A 422 8.34 1.43 -30.56
CA THR A 422 9.72 1.57 -31.06
C THR A 422 10.30 0.29 -31.67
N LEU A 423 9.65 -0.87 -31.45
CA LEU A 423 10.05 -2.15 -32.05
C LEU A 423 9.46 -2.37 -33.44
N LEU A 424 8.42 -1.63 -33.83
CA LEU A 424 7.66 -1.89 -35.06
C LEU A 424 8.49 -1.78 -36.35
N PRO A 425 9.39 -0.80 -36.52
CA PRO A 425 10.23 -0.73 -37.71
C PRO A 425 11.12 -1.97 -37.87
N GLU A 426 11.80 -2.41 -36.82
CA GLU A 426 12.67 -3.58 -36.85
C GLU A 426 11.86 -4.88 -37.04
N LEU A 427 10.66 -4.98 -36.47
CA LEU A 427 9.75 -6.10 -36.74
C LEU A 427 9.37 -6.16 -38.23
N ALA A 428 9.07 -5.02 -38.85
CA ALA A 428 8.76 -4.95 -40.28
C ALA A 428 9.94 -5.38 -41.16
N ASP A 429 11.15 -4.94 -40.82
CA ASP A 429 12.39 -5.35 -41.53
C ASP A 429 12.63 -6.86 -41.44
N LEU A 430 12.19 -7.49 -40.35
CA LEU A 430 12.25 -8.95 -40.13
C LEU A 430 11.03 -9.70 -40.70
N GLY A 431 10.18 -9.03 -41.48
CA GLY A 431 9.02 -9.60 -42.13
C GLY A 431 7.78 -9.77 -41.27
N VAL A 432 7.77 -9.20 -40.05
CA VAL A 432 6.58 -9.15 -39.20
C VAL A 432 5.86 -7.82 -39.44
N THR A 433 5.03 -7.80 -40.51
CA THR A 433 4.41 -6.59 -41.05
C THR A 433 2.99 -6.40 -40.50
N ALA A 434 2.58 -5.14 -40.36
CA ALA A 434 1.21 -4.82 -39.96
C ALA A 434 0.19 -5.33 -40.99
N ALA A 435 -0.96 -5.77 -40.49
CA ALA A 435 -2.08 -6.19 -41.33
C ALA A 435 -2.52 -5.04 -42.23
N VAL A 436 -2.71 -5.34 -43.54
CA VAL A 436 -3.20 -4.36 -44.53
C VAL A 436 -4.62 -3.93 -44.23
N ASP A 437 -5.48 -4.89 -43.87
CA ASP A 437 -6.82 -4.65 -43.33
C ASP A 437 -6.83 -5.16 -41.88
N ARG A 438 -6.93 -4.24 -40.96
CA ARG A 438 -6.89 -4.55 -39.53
C ARG A 438 -8.07 -5.42 -39.08
N ASP A 439 -9.23 -5.23 -39.68
CA ASP A 439 -10.44 -5.97 -39.30
C ASP A 439 -10.47 -7.37 -39.93
N LYS A 440 -9.59 -7.61 -40.90
CA LYS A 440 -9.41 -8.90 -41.60
C LYS A 440 -7.93 -9.29 -41.69
N PRO A 441 -7.22 -9.40 -40.57
CA PRO A 441 -5.79 -9.74 -40.57
C PRO A 441 -5.58 -11.15 -41.12
N ARG A 442 -4.46 -11.34 -41.82
CA ARG A 442 -4.01 -12.67 -42.26
C ARG A 442 -3.26 -13.36 -41.14
N ARG A 443 -3.20 -14.68 -41.22
CA ARG A 443 -2.39 -15.47 -40.28
C ARG A 443 -0.93 -15.00 -40.26
N GLY A 444 -0.43 -14.72 -39.05
CA GLY A 444 0.93 -14.26 -38.84
C GLY A 444 1.14 -12.76 -39.02
N ASP A 445 0.12 -11.99 -39.37
CA ASP A 445 0.21 -10.53 -39.46
C ASP A 445 0.43 -9.92 -38.09
N LEU A 446 1.05 -8.74 -38.06
CA LEU A 446 1.12 -7.88 -36.88
C LEU A 446 -0.19 -7.10 -36.77
N VAL A 447 -0.88 -7.27 -35.66
CA VAL A 447 -2.09 -6.51 -35.30
C VAL A 447 -1.72 -5.43 -34.28
N VAL A 448 -2.12 -4.20 -34.58
CA VAL A 448 -1.90 -3.04 -33.74
C VAL A 448 -3.24 -2.64 -33.09
N PRO A 449 -3.42 -2.85 -31.76
CA PRO A 449 -4.67 -2.51 -31.08
C PRO A 449 -4.83 -0.98 -30.94
N TRP A 450 -6.07 -0.49 -31.13
CA TRP A 450 -6.42 0.89 -30.83
C TRP A 450 -6.72 1.08 -29.34
N ALA A 451 -6.87 2.32 -28.88
CA ALA A 451 -7.19 2.61 -27.49
C ALA A 451 -8.51 1.95 -27.03
N ALA A 452 -9.50 1.87 -27.92
CA ALA A 452 -10.77 1.19 -27.64
C ALA A 452 -10.61 -0.33 -27.47
N ASP A 453 -9.70 -0.95 -28.26
CA ASP A 453 -9.42 -2.38 -28.14
C ASP A 453 -8.68 -2.68 -26.84
N VAL A 454 -7.78 -1.79 -26.40
CA VAL A 454 -7.07 -1.93 -25.11
C VAL A 454 -8.06 -1.85 -23.93
N ALA A 455 -9.05 -0.95 -24.00
CA ALA A 455 -10.10 -0.87 -22.99
C ALA A 455 -11.03 -2.11 -23.02
N MET A 456 -11.39 -2.58 -24.23
CA MET A 456 -12.15 -3.82 -24.40
C MET A 456 -11.38 -5.04 -23.89
N ALA A 457 -10.06 -5.11 -24.16
CA ALA A 457 -9.21 -6.19 -23.72
C ALA A 457 -9.20 -6.34 -22.20
N TYR A 458 -9.20 -5.23 -21.47
CA TYR A 458 -9.29 -5.23 -20.02
C TYR A 458 -10.59 -5.90 -19.53
N GLY A 459 -11.74 -5.52 -20.08
CA GLY A 459 -13.02 -6.14 -19.71
C GLY A 459 -13.06 -7.63 -20.02
N LEU A 460 -12.69 -8.03 -21.25
CA LEU A 460 -12.66 -9.43 -21.66
C LEU A 460 -11.70 -10.28 -20.82
N PHE A 461 -10.60 -9.71 -20.37
CA PHE A 461 -9.67 -10.40 -19.50
C PHE A 461 -10.26 -10.61 -18.09
N LEU A 462 -10.93 -9.60 -17.54
CA LEU A 462 -11.63 -9.73 -16.26
C LEU A 462 -12.73 -10.78 -16.33
N ASP A 463 -13.59 -10.70 -17.34
CA ASP A 463 -14.68 -11.68 -17.54
C ASP A 463 -14.10 -13.11 -17.62
N ALA A 464 -13.03 -13.32 -18.39
CA ALA A 464 -12.40 -14.63 -18.55
C ALA A 464 -11.77 -15.16 -17.26
N VAL A 465 -11.27 -14.30 -16.37
CA VAL A 465 -10.63 -14.70 -15.10
C VAL A 465 -11.63 -14.79 -13.97
N VAL A 466 -12.49 -13.79 -13.79
CA VAL A 466 -13.32 -13.62 -12.58
C VAL A 466 -14.68 -14.27 -12.77
N ASP A 467 -15.38 -13.93 -13.87
CA ASP A 467 -16.79 -14.32 -14.06
C ASP A 467 -16.93 -15.69 -14.70
N GLU A 468 -16.19 -15.95 -15.79
CA GLU A 468 -16.32 -17.17 -16.57
C GLU A 468 -15.37 -18.29 -16.11
N GLY A 469 -14.24 -17.92 -15.47
CA GLY A 469 -13.26 -18.88 -14.98
C GLY A 469 -12.62 -19.72 -16.08
N ARG A 470 -12.41 -19.16 -17.27
CA ARG A 470 -11.95 -19.89 -18.46
C ARG A 470 -10.52 -19.56 -18.91
N LEU A 471 -9.81 -18.66 -18.22
CA LEU A 471 -8.41 -18.38 -18.55
C LEU A 471 -7.49 -19.09 -17.58
N CYS A 472 -6.69 -20.05 -18.07
CA CYS A 472 -5.66 -20.73 -17.30
C CYS A 472 -4.29 -20.04 -17.45
N HIS A 473 -3.46 -20.13 -16.40
CA HIS A 473 -2.08 -19.65 -16.40
C HIS A 473 -1.14 -20.67 -15.72
N LEU A 474 0.17 -20.53 -15.95
CA LEU A 474 1.19 -21.46 -15.44
C LEU A 474 1.90 -20.97 -14.18
N ASP A 475 1.29 -20.05 -13.44
CA ASP A 475 1.83 -19.50 -12.19
C ASP A 475 3.20 -18.82 -12.34
N GLU A 476 3.44 -18.18 -13.50
CA GLU A 476 4.73 -17.53 -13.78
C GLU A 476 4.94 -16.29 -12.92
N GLY A 477 6.10 -16.23 -12.27
CA GLY A 477 6.49 -15.13 -11.37
C GLY A 477 6.31 -13.73 -11.96
N PRO A 478 6.78 -13.44 -13.19
CA PRO A 478 6.59 -12.12 -13.80
C PRO A 478 5.12 -11.70 -13.97
N LEU A 479 4.23 -12.65 -14.29
CA LEU A 479 2.81 -12.37 -14.44
C LEU A 479 2.14 -12.13 -13.07
N ASN A 480 2.50 -12.92 -12.07
CA ASN A 480 2.00 -12.75 -10.70
C ASN A 480 2.43 -11.40 -10.10
N VAL A 481 3.69 -10.99 -10.33
CA VAL A 481 4.21 -9.68 -9.91
C VAL A 481 3.45 -8.55 -10.62
N ALA A 482 3.22 -8.68 -11.94
CA ALA A 482 2.48 -7.68 -12.70
C ALA A 482 1.04 -7.53 -12.22
N LEU A 483 0.37 -8.65 -11.93
CA LEU A 483 -0.99 -8.66 -11.39
C LEU A 483 -1.07 -7.97 -10.04
N GLY A 484 -0.02 -8.12 -9.23
CA GLY A 484 0.10 -7.51 -7.93
C GLY A 484 0.33 -6.00 -7.94
N ALA A 485 1.14 -5.54 -8.88
CA ALA A 485 1.59 -4.15 -8.92
C ALA A 485 0.69 -3.24 -9.75
N CYS A 486 -0.02 -3.79 -10.75
CA CYS A 486 -0.73 -2.98 -11.75
C CYS A 486 -2.05 -2.41 -11.24
N GLY A 487 -2.14 -1.08 -11.20
CA GLY A 487 -3.39 -0.35 -11.06
C GLY A 487 -4.17 -0.23 -12.37
N THR A 488 -5.26 0.52 -12.35
CA THR A 488 -6.08 0.81 -13.52
C THR A 488 -6.13 2.30 -13.82
N ARG A 489 -6.43 2.64 -15.09
CA ARG A 489 -6.62 4.01 -15.54
C ARG A 489 -7.77 4.10 -16.54
N ALA A 490 -8.36 5.30 -16.65
CA ALA A 490 -9.36 5.56 -17.69
C ALA A 490 -8.71 5.60 -19.09
N LEU A 491 -9.33 4.96 -20.08
CA LEU A 491 -8.89 4.95 -21.47
C LEU A 491 -10.09 4.81 -22.42
N ALA A 492 -10.21 5.71 -23.39
CA ALA A 492 -11.22 5.65 -24.46
C ALA A 492 -12.67 5.41 -23.96
N GLY A 493 -13.04 6.01 -22.83
CA GLY A 493 -14.37 5.86 -22.23
C GLY A 493 -14.57 4.58 -21.41
N GLY A 494 -13.52 3.75 -21.28
CA GLY A 494 -13.49 2.55 -20.44
C GLY A 494 -12.32 2.55 -19.47
N THR A 495 -11.99 1.37 -18.97
CA THR A 495 -10.88 1.13 -18.04
C THR A 495 -9.79 0.30 -18.74
N ALA A 496 -8.54 0.50 -18.40
CA ALA A 496 -7.40 -0.30 -18.83
C ALA A 496 -6.38 -0.42 -17.68
N TRP A 497 -5.47 -1.38 -17.79
CA TRP A 497 -4.33 -1.47 -16.87
C TRP A 497 -3.45 -0.22 -16.97
N ASP A 498 -2.88 0.20 -15.85
CA ASP A 498 -1.93 1.32 -15.85
C ASP A 498 -0.56 0.83 -16.36
N TYR A 499 -0.25 1.22 -17.59
CA TYR A 499 1.02 0.87 -18.25
C TYR A 499 2.23 1.62 -17.70
N THR A 500 2.04 2.63 -16.85
CA THR A 500 3.14 3.41 -16.26
C THR A 500 3.89 2.64 -15.19
N ASP A 501 3.27 1.59 -14.63
CA ASP A 501 3.95 0.69 -13.71
C ASP A 501 5.01 -0.14 -14.46
N PRO A 502 6.27 -0.15 -14.00
CA PRO A 502 7.35 -0.93 -14.63
C PRO A 502 7.08 -2.44 -14.69
N ALA A 503 6.27 -2.98 -13.78
CA ALA A 503 5.92 -4.39 -13.74
C ALA A 503 4.77 -4.76 -14.68
N ALA A 504 4.04 -3.80 -15.26
CA ALA A 504 2.81 -4.03 -16.02
C ALA A 504 2.96 -4.89 -17.29
N GLY A 505 4.16 -4.97 -17.87
CA GLY A 505 4.41 -5.60 -19.15
C GLY A 505 3.80 -7.00 -19.35
N PRO A 506 4.01 -7.97 -18.44
CA PRO A 506 3.43 -9.31 -18.53
C PRO A 506 1.90 -9.32 -18.56
N LEU A 507 1.27 -8.54 -17.67
CA LEU A 507 -0.19 -8.47 -17.57
C LEU A 507 -0.83 -7.84 -18.81
N LEU A 508 -0.24 -6.75 -19.31
CA LEU A 508 -0.67 -6.11 -20.57
C LEU A 508 -0.56 -7.07 -21.75
N ALA A 509 0.52 -7.84 -21.83
CA ALA A 509 0.74 -8.79 -22.92
C ALA A 509 -0.33 -9.90 -22.92
N VAL A 510 -0.62 -10.50 -21.75
CA VAL A 510 -1.64 -11.54 -21.61
C VAL A 510 -3.04 -10.99 -21.89
N THR A 511 -3.36 -9.79 -21.40
CA THR A 511 -4.64 -9.12 -21.62
C THR A 511 -4.91 -8.87 -23.13
N LEU A 512 -3.92 -8.33 -23.84
CA LEU A 512 -4.04 -8.11 -25.29
C LEU A 512 -4.10 -9.43 -26.09
N GLY A 513 -3.41 -10.46 -25.62
CA GLY A 513 -3.49 -11.79 -26.22
C GLY A 513 -4.88 -12.42 -26.04
N THR A 514 -5.48 -12.27 -24.87
CA THR A 514 -6.86 -12.71 -24.58
C THR A 514 -7.86 -12.03 -25.51
N TRP A 515 -7.78 -10.70 -25.64
CA TRP A 515 -8.60 -9.95 -26.59
C TRP A 515 -8.44 -10.47 -28.02
N ALA A 516 -7.21 -10.63 -28.48
CA ALA A 516 -6.95 -11.03 -29.86
C ALA A 516 -7.50 -12.44 -30.17
N VAL A 517 -7.38 -13.38 -29.23
CA VAL A 517 -7.92 -14.74 -29.37
C VAL A 517 -9.46 -14.74 -29.41
N LEU A 518 -10.09 -13.87 -28.60
CA LEU A 518 -11.55 -13.84 -28.48
C LEU A 518 -12.26 -13.05 -29.59
N THR A 519 -11.60 -12.03 -30.14
CA THR A 519 -12.25 -11.08 -31.06
C THR A 519 -11.80 -11.19 -32.51
N LEU A 520 -10.56 -11.62 -32.76
CA LEU A 520 -10.01 -11.64 -34.13
C LEU A 520 -10.10 -13.04 -34.74
N LYS A 521 -10.38 -13.06 -36.04
CA LYS A 521 -10.32 -14.28 -36.85
C LYS A 521 -9.42 -14.06 -38.06
N PRO A 522 -8.50 -14.98 -38.34
CA PRO A 522 -7.66 -14.85 -39.53
C PRO A 522 -8.52 -14.96 -40.79
N GLN A 523 -8.25 -14.11 -41.78
CA GLN A 523 -8.87 -14.21 -43.09
C GLN A 523 -8.58 -15.59 -43.66
N ALA A 524 -9.62 -16.28 -44.12
CA ALA A 524 -9.45 -17.54 -44.84
C ALA A 524 -8.51 -17.36 -46.05
N ARG A 525 -7.59 -18.28 -46.27
CA ARG A 525 -6.80 -18.28 -47.51
C ARG A 525 -7.79 -18.48 -48.67
N ARG A 526 -7.90 -17.47 -49.54
CA ARG A 526 -8.52 -17.72 -50.85
C ARG A 526 -7.74 -18.81 -51.55
N SER A 527 -8.43 -19.81 -52.04
CA SER A 527 -7.80 -20.77 -52.95
C SER A 527 -7.27 -20.02 -54.17
N ALA A 528 -6.11 -20.42 -54.72
CA ALA A 528 -5.60 -19.86 -55.97
C ALA A 528 -6.62 -20.03 -57.14
N TYR A 529 -7.62 -20.88 -56.97
CA TYR A 529 -8.73 -21.07 -57.91
C TYR A 529 -9.89 -20.08 -57.75
N GLU A 530 -9.86 -19.23 -56.72
CA GLU A 530 -10.86 -18.19 -56.46
C GLU A 530 -10.36 -16.78 -56.86
N ASP A 531 -9.15 -16.71 -57.43
CA ASP A 531 -8.56 -15.45 -57.90
C ASP A 531 -8.94 -15.28 -59.36
N ASP A 532 -9.95 -14.43 -59.64
CA ASP A 532 -10.44 -14.13 -60.98
C ASP A 532 -9.37 -13.56 -61.94
N ASN A 533 -8.17 -13.25 -61.45
CA ASN A 533 -7.01 -12.75 -62.18
C ASN A 533 -5.81 -13.72 -62.23
N ALA A 534 -5.97 -14.96 -61.79
CA ALA A 534 -4.90 -15.96 -61.92
C ALA A 534 -4.85 -16.45 -63.36
N GLU A 535 -4.00 -15.89 -64.19
CA GLU A 535 -3.63 -16.53 -65.47
C GLU A 535 -3.04 -17.92 -65.18
N LEU A 536 -3.77 -18.94 -65.57
CA LEU A 536 -3.28 -20.31 -65.59
C LEU A 536 -2.07 -20.39 -66.53
N MET A 537 -0.85 -20.34 -65.97
CA MET A 537 0.33 -20.81 -66.71
C MET A 537 0.23 -22.32 -66.82
N VAL A 538 -0.29 -22.80 -67.96
CA VAL A 538 -0.17 -24.18 -68.39
C VAL A 538 1.23 -24.32 -68.97
N VAL A 539 2.10 -25.10 -68.31
CA VAL A 539 3.39 -25.57 -68.84
C VAL A 539 3.19 -26.92 -69.46
#